data_ffe6b1363d8dfc67a20358197c949d25
#
_entry.id   ffe6b1363d8dfc67a20358197c949d25
#
_cell.length_a   1.000
_cell.length_b   1.000
_cell.length_c   1.000
_cell.angle_alpha   90.00
_cell.angle_beta   90.00
_cell.angle_gamma   90.00
#
_symmetry.space_group_name_H-M   'P 1'
#
loop_
_entity.id
_entity.type
_entity.pdbx_description
1 polymer ?
#
loop_
_entity_poly.entity_id
_entity_poly.type
_entity_poly.pdbx_seq_one_letter_code
_entity_poly.pdbx_strand_id
1 'polypeptide(L)'
;MIINLKLIKCSLIFVATLSLVNQLANCQWSNWNFLQSPEIPHTLRGEWYSREKGANVFTTIEQYDIADKGRLQDIASYNNDNFTLVLYNGRTNCHYCLRLLIRTLNVVDKIETPCITAAGGPGSRPASMASICRSIDPNQEYVTMFSTNPSGKNCRSSLEGRWRFAYQNKHKFAGECNNPESKITACQKPGSQFFNINQQFIVEYKACDGMRETQDATVEYKCLGDWYVGKNHYFAVKNNRETRVEEAYRCFLTNRDDDQYVSVSTTAECNVLRSPQQGPVRWHLSPIKDETVVPRCTLPQNMSGQWINTANFDAEVTIDSTKMVERWKPDSGRLKQETYICIENRGSRFVMARLGVNGCQKDYVCFQFLKRHQGILRYRKGQAVVSENFATVCSWNMFENQENWIYDMMVSKSPTPVKCPFAGKFKFEQRGDILFENRTRGGVTSPRPNIYCKQRVSDLSACGDQKTITITPNYCISVDQLGKPVDIYGEPDYEMQCIGYWRENLRSYLITYDPVDAYSRYRCWVYQRTDQNKIAVSMSVGAFCHVTQTERSHSSHEGAQVSLALTEYEREADDCPMQYDDGSQSMSTIENRRIVSNAGSTIYMAGERLPDQA
;
A
#
# COMPACT_ATOMS: atom_id res chain seq x y z
N MET A 1 47.29 -0.81 -13.81
CA MET A 1 48.31 0.22 -13.66
C MET A 1 48.13 1.33 -14.71
N ILE A 2 46.89 1.78 -15.01
CA ILE A 2 46.54 2.87 -15.95
C ILE A 2 45.64 3.96 -15.30
N ILE A 3 45.28 3.78 -14.02
CA ILE A 3 44.37 4.69 -13.29
C ILE A 3 45.08 5.93 -12.71
N ASN A 4 46.42 5.93 -12.60
CA ASN A 4 47.17 7.01 -11.93
C ASN A 4 47.68 8.16 -12.82
N LEU A 5 47.53 8.11 -14.13
CA LEU A 5 48.07 9.17 -14.98
C LEU A 5 47.09 10.33 -15.31
N LYS A 6 45.80 10.17 -15.04
CA LYS A 6 44.80 11.23 -15.33
C LYS A 6 44.42 12.09 -14.12
N LEU A 7 44.65 11.63 -12.91
CA LEU A 7 44.51 12.45 -11.70
C LEU A 7 45.66 13.47 -11.54
N ILE A 8 46.84 13.19 -12.11
CA ILE A 8 48.00 14.08 -12.04
C ILE A 8 47.83 15.29 -12.98
N LYS A 9 47.06 15.21 -14.07
CA LYS A 9 46.84 16.35 -14.97
C LYS A 9 45.86 17.40 -14.42
N CYS A 10 44.95 17.05 -13.55
CA CYS A 10 44.07 18.03 -12.88
C CYS A 10 44.77 18.71 -11.69
N SER A 11 45.67 18.02 -10.97
CA SER A 11 46.45 18.62 -9.87
C SER A 11 47.53 19.58 -10.31
N LEU A 12 48.10 19.42 -11.51
CA LEU A 12 49.15 20.32 -12.03
C LEU A 12 48.61 21.64 -12.59
N ILE A 13 47.32 21.75 -12.88
CA ILE A 13 46.66 23.00 -13.28
C ILE A 13 46.31 23.87 -12.07
N PHE A 14 46.28 23.30 -10.85
CA PHE A 14 45.92 24.02 -9.63
C PHE A 14 47.08 24.88 -9.05
N VAL A 15 48.29 24.73 -9.52
CA VAL A 15 49.49 25.45 -8.96
C VAL A 15 49.92 26.63 -9.83
N ALA A 16 49.36 26.81 -11.01
CA ALA A 16 49.95 27.76 -11.98
C ALA A 16 49.17 29.07 -12.28
N THR A 17 48.02 29.38 -11.70
CA THR A 17 47.45 30.74 -11.87
C THR A 17 46.35 31.07 -10.85
N LEU A 18 46.66 31.96 -9.94
CA LEU A 18 45.73 32.66 -9.03
C LEU A 18 44.97 33.82 -9.72
N SER A 19 44.84 33.85 -11.02
CA SER A 19 44.23 34.98 -11.76
C SER A 19 43.05 34.60 -12.67
N LEU A 20 42.47 33.39 -12.57
CA LEU A 20 41.34 32.99 -13.41
C LEU A 20 40.21 32.35 -12.58
N VAL A 21 39.78 33.04 -11.50
CA VAL A 21 38.67 32.59 -10.65
C VAL A 21 37.32 32.60 -11.39
N ASN A 22 37.19 33.23 -12.54
CA ASN A 22 35.95 33.31 -13.31
C ASN A 22 35.79 32.27 -14.43
N GLN A 23 36.74 31.37 -14.65
CA GLN A 23 36.58 30.27 -15.62
C GLN A 23 36.38 28.90 -15.00
N LEU A 24 36.50 28.75 -13.68
CA LEU A 24 36.26 27.49 -12.96
C LEU A 24 34.77 27.22 -12.63
N ALA A 25 33.90 28.22 -12.82
CA ALA A 25 32.46 28.04 -12.66
C ALA A 25 31.78 27.27 -13.81
N ASN A 26 32.51 26.99 -14.90
CA ASN A 26 32.01 26.23 -16.06
C ASN A 26 32.66 24.86 -16.25
N CYS A 27 33.27 24.27 -15.21
CA CYS A 27 33.39 22.83 -15.17
C CYS A 27 32.01 22.26 -14.87
N GLN A 28 31.09 22.34 -15.83
CA GLN A 28 30.01 21.38 -15.89
C GLN A 28 30.64 20.01 -15.76
N TRP A 29 30.25 19.29 -14.73
CA TRP A 29 30.36 17.86 -14.70
C TRP A 29 29.53 17.35 -15.89
N SER A 30 30.12 17.36 -17.08
CA SER A 30 29.62 16.57 -18.17
C SER A 30 29.62 15.16 -17.61
N ASN A 31 28.43 14.62 -17.42
CA ASN A 31 28.21 13.24 -17.13
C ASN A 31 29.12 12.41 -18.03
N TRP A 32 30.21 11.93 -17.48
CA TRP A 32 30.98 10.87 -18.07
C TRP A 32 30.10 9.62 -17.95
N ASN A 33 29.04 9.55 -18.76
CA ASN A 33 28.51 8.28 -19.16
C ASN A 33 29.69 7.58 -19.82
N PHE A 34 30.43 6.79 -19.03
CA PHE A 34 31.10 5.64 -19.61
C PHE A 34 30.06 5.03 -20.52
N LEU A 35 30.43 4.80 -21.77
CA LEU A 35 29.69 4.00 -22.73
C LEU A 35 29.53 2.59 -22.11
N GLN A 36 28.68 2.45 -21.11
CA GLN A 36 28.16 1.16 -20.74
C GLN A 36 27.33 0.76 -21.95
N SER A 37 27.77 -0.29 -22.62
CA SER A 37 26.95 -0.93 -23.65
C SER A 37 25.56 -1.13 -23.04
N PRO A 38 24.50 -0.76 -23.77
CA PRO A 38 23.14 -0.92 -23.26
C PRO A 38 22.93 -2.35 -22.84
N GLU A 39 22.33 -2.56 -21.65
CA GLU A 39 22.03 -3.89 -21.14
C GLU A 39 20.53 -4.10 -20.96
N ILE A 40 20.08 -5.33 -21.18
CA ILE A 40 18.70 -5.71 -20.95
C ILE A 40 18.47 -5.79 -19.44
N PRO A 41 17.41 -5.15 -18.90
CA PRO A 41 17.09 -5.20 -17.48
C PRO A 41 17.03 -6.62 -16.92
N HIS A 42 17.54 -6.82 -15.72
CA HIS A 42 17.57 -8.14 -15.07
C HIS A 42 16.17 -8.76 -14.91
N THR A 43 15.12 -7.95 -14.80
CA THR A 43 13.72 -8.38 -14.69
C THR A 43 13.19 -9.05 -15.95
N LEU A 44 13.83 -8.83 -17.10
CA LEU A 44 13.48 -9.43 -18.38
C LEU A 44 14.35 -10.65 -18.71
N ARG A 45 15.49 -10.84 -18.02
CA ARG A 45 16.44 -11.92 -18.29
C ARG A 45 15.88 -13.26 -17.84
N GLY A 46 16.17 -14.30 -18.63
CA GLY A 46 15.74 -15.65 -18.36
C GLY A 46 15.16 -16.34 -19.58
N GLU A 47 14.56 -17.47 -19.35
CA GLU A 47 13.92 -18.29 -20.38
C GLU A 47 12.40 -18.09 -20.34
N TRP A 48 11.83 -17.73 -21.49
CA TRP A 48 10.43 -17.39 -21.66
C TRP A 48 9.76 -18.29 -22.67
N TYR A 49 8.54 -18.70 -22.37
CA TYR A 49 7.69 -19.47 -23.25
C TYR A 49 6.54 -18.60 -23.77
N SER A 50 6.25 -18.67 -25.05
CA SER A 50 5.07 -18.08 -25.68
C SER A 50 4.44 -19.04 -26.68
N ARG A 51 3.16 -18.83 -26.97
CA ARG A 51 2.48 -19.50 -28.06
C ARG A 51 2.20 -18.49 -29.18
N GLU A 52 2.79 -18.71 -30.34
CA GLU A 52 2.73 -17.76 -31.46
C GLU A 52 2.18 -18.45 -32.69
N LYS A 53 1.03 -18.00 -33.18
CA LYS A 53 0.36 -18.60 -34.36
C LYS A 53 0.22 -20.12 -34.28
N GLY A 54 -0.06 -20.64 -33.08
CA GLY A 54 -0.21 -22.06 -32.82
C GLY A 54 1.10 -22.84 -32.58
N ALA A 55 2.25 -22.21 -32.71
CA ALA A 55 3.56 -22.82 -32.42
C ALA A 55 4.04 -22.48 -31.00
N ASN A 56 4.77 -23.42 -30.39
CA ASN A 56 5.45 -23.21 -29.11
C ASN A 56 6.80 -22.54 -29.38
N VAL A 57 7.02 -21.38 -28.78
CA VAL A 57 8.24 -20.59 -28.95
C VAL A 57 8.91 -20.41 -27.59
N PHE A 58 10.20 -20.72 -27.54
CA PHE A 58 11.04 -20.46 -26.36
C PHE A 58 12.03 -19.35 -26.70
N THR A 59 12.09 -18.34 -25.85
CA THR A 59 12.96 -17.18 -26.03
C THR A 59 13.85 -17.03 -24.81
N THR A 60 15.17 -17.12 -25.01
CA THR A 60 16.16 -16.84 -23.97
C THR A 60 16.61 -15.39 -24.09
N ILE A 61 16.48 -14.65 -23.01
CA ILE A 61 16.90 -13.25 -22.89
C ILE A 61 18.09 -13.20 -21.93
N GLU A 62 19.24 -12.80 -22.44
CA GLU A 62 20.48 -12.62 -21.68
C GLU A 62 20.74 -11.12 -21.40
N GLN A 63 21.88 -10.82 -20.83
CA GLN A 63 22.24 -9.43 -20.48
C GLN A 63 22.35 -8.52 -21.71
N TYR A 64 22.89 -9.05 -22.83
CA TYR A 64 23.16 -8.28 -24.05
C TYR A 64 22.53 -8.88 -25.30
N ASP A 65 21.93 -10.05 -25.21
CA ASP A 65 21.46 -10.80 -26.34
C ASP A 65 20.06 -11.37 -26.09
N ILE A 66 19.29 -11.52 -27.18
CA ILE A 66 18.08 -12.33 -27.21
C ILE A 66 18.31 -13.44 -28.25
N ALA A 67 18.07 -14.68 -27.84
CA ALA A 67 18.24 -15.83 -28.73
C ALA A 67 17.46 -15.62 -30.03
N ASP A 68 18.07 -15.95 -31.16
CA ASP A 68 17.56 -15.82 -32.53
C ASP A 68 17.35 -14.37 -33.03
N LYS A 69 17.37 -13.35 -32.14
CA LYS A 69 17.23 -11.95 -32.51
C LYS A 69 18.56 -11.20 -32.50
N GLY A 70 19.57 -11.72 -31.82
CA GLY A 70 20.93 -11.20 -31.77
C GLY A 70 21.16 -10.20 -30.65
N ARG A 71 22.19 -9.37 -30.84
CA ARG A 71 22.73 -8.49 -29.79
C ARG A 71 21.99 -7.16 -29.69
N LEU A 72 21.80 -6.70 -28.46
CA LEU A 72 21.21 -5.40 -28.14
C LEU A 72 22.08 -4.26 -28.69
N GLN A 73 21.46 -3.38 -29.47
CA GLN A 73 22.09 -2.17 -30.00
C GLN A 73 21.64 -0.92 -29.27
N ASP A 74 20.33 -0.87 -28.93
CA ASP A 74 19.75 0.28 -28.29
C ASP A 74 18.55 -0.14 -27.41
N ILE A 75 18.30 0.61 -26.35
CA ILE A 75 17.18 0.39 -25.43
C ILE A 75 16.60 1.73 -24.96
N ALA A 76 15.27 1.84 -25.01
CA ALA A 76 14.51 2.93 -24.39
C ALA A 76 13.55 2.38 -23.37
N SER A 77 13.43 3.07 -22.24
CA SER A 77 12.43 2.81 -21.21
C SER A 77 11.50 4.00 -21.11
N TYR A 78 10.19 3.75 -21.15
CA TYR A 78 9.17 4.79 -20.94
C TYR A 78 8.74 4.86 -19.47
N ASN A 79 8.88 3.75 -18.77
CA ASN A 79 8.68 3.59 -17.33
C ASN A 79 9.37 2.28 -16.90
N ASN A 80 9.28 1.92 -15.63
CA ASN A 80 9.93 0.71 -15.10
C ASN A 80 9.42 -0.61 -15.72
N ASP A 81 8.30 -0.59 -16.43
CA ASP A 81 7.63 -1.80 -16.94
C ASP A 81 7.54 -1.85 -18.48
N ASN A 82 7.90 -0.77 -19.19
CA ASN A 82 7.73 -0.69 -20.65
C ASN A 82 9.06 -0.36 -21.32
N PHE A 83 9.58 -1.32 -22.08
CA PHE A 83 10.88 -1.27 -22.73
C PHE A 83 10.75 -1.42 -24.24
N THR A 84 11.52 -0.66 -24.97
CA THR A 84 11.72 -0.83 -26.42
C THR A 84 13.18 -1.16 -26.69
N LEU A 85 13.44 -2.30 -27.31
CA LEU A 85 14.77 -2.81 -27.61
C LEU A 85 14.98 -2.85 -29.11
N VAL A 86 16.16 -2.48 -29.56
CA VAL A 86 16.64 -2.71 -30.92
C VAL A 86 17.76 -3.72 -30.88
N LEU A 87 17.58 -4.80 -31.62
CA LEU A 87 18.53 -5.90 -31.70
C LEU A 87 19.06 -6.06 -33.12
N TYR A 88 20.28 -6.54 -33.24
CA TYR A 88 20.90 -6.87 -34.53
C TYR A 88 21.44 -8.29 -34.52
N ASN A 89 20.99 -9.07 -35.48
CA ASN A 89 21.51 -10.40 -35.71
C ASN A 89 22.48 -10.36 -36.89
N GLY A 90 23.76 -10.44 -36.61
CA GLY A 90 24.83 -10.39 -37.63
C GLY A 90 24.87 -11.59 -38.54
N ARG A 91 24.29 -12.75 -38.16
CA ARG A 91 24.24 -13.96 -39.00
C ARG A 91 23.21 -13.84 -40.12
N THR A 92 22.06 -13.23 -39.82
CA THR A 92 20.94 -13.06 -40.76
C THR A 92 20.89 -11.64 -41.35
N ASN A 93 21.77 -10.74 -40.92
CA ASN A 93 21.78 -9.33 -41.28
C ASN A 93 20.43 -8.63 -41.00
N CYS A 94 19.78 -8.98 -39.89
CA CYS A 94 18.45 -8.52 -39.52
C CYS A 94 18.52 -7.59 -38.32
N HIS A 95 17.78 -6.48 -38.42
CA HIS A 95 17.38 -5.68 -37.27
C HIS A 95 15.98 -6.06 -36.79
N TYR A 96 15.79 -6.05 -35.48
CA TYR A 96 14.49 -6.29 -34.85
C TYR A 96 14.20 -5.17 -33.87
N CYS A 97 12.95 -4.72 -33.81
CA CYS A 97 12.45 -3.89 -32.72
C CYS A 97 11.47 -4.72 -31.91
N LEU A 98 11.73 -4.80 -30.60
CA LEU A 98 10.85 -5.45 -29.62
C LEU A 98 10.34 -4.42 -28.65
N ARG A 99 9.02 -4.39 -28.43
CA ARG A 99 8.40 -3.72 -27.27
C ARG A 99 8.01 -4.78 -26.26
N LEU A 100 8.52 -4.65 -25.05
CA LEU A 100 8.28 -5.56 -23.94
C LEU A 100 7.58 -4.80 -22.83
N LEU A 101 6.41 -5.30 -22.43
CA LEU A 101 5.62 -4.74 -21.34
C LEU A 101 5.57 -5.76 -20.21
N ILE A 102 6.22 -5.46 -19.11
CA ILE A 102 6.21 -6.31 -17.91
C ILE A 102 4.83 -6.23 -17.26
N ARG A 103 4.09 -7.32 -17.24
CA ARG A 103 2.83 -7.46 -16.52
C ARG A 103 3.04 -7.89 -15.08
N THR A 104 3.93 -8.86 -14.91
CA THR A 104 4.40 -9.35 -13.61
C THR A 104 5.82 -9.87 -13.78
N LEU A 105 6.50 -10.26 -12.71
CA LEU A 105 7.84 -10.86 -12.80
C LEU A 105 7.87 -12.19 -13.59
N ASN A 106 6.71 -12.83 -13.82
CA ASN A 106 6.58 -14.08 -14.53
C ASN A 106 5.85 -13.95 -15.88
N VAL A 107 5.38 -12.75 -16.23
CA VAL A 107 4.56 -12.51 -17.42
C VAL A 107 4.96 -11.21 -18.09
N VAL A 108 5.29 -11.30 -19.36
CA VAL A 108 5.70 -10.17 -20.21
C VAL A 108 4.89 -10.21 -21.51
N ASP A 109 4.33 -9.10 -21.91
CA ASP A 109 3.71 -8.96 -23.24
C ASP A 109 4.74 -8.43 -24.23
N LYS A 110 4.80 -9.04 -25.40
CA LYS A 110 5.74 -8.75 -26.49
C LYS A 110 5.01 -8.32 -27.76
N ILE A 111 5.54 -7.29 -28.42
CA ILE A 111 5.30 -6.99 -29.84
C ILE A 111 6.65 -6.88 -30.51
N GLU A 112 6.79 -7.44 -31.72
CA GLU A 112 8.05 -7.37 -32.46
C GLU A 112 7.84 -7.10 -33.96
N THR A 113 8.85 -6.49 -34.58
CA THR A 113 8.91 -6.36 -36.03
C THR A 113 9.37 -7.67 -36.67
N PRO A 114 9.00 -7.93 -37.93
CA PRO A 114 9.72 -8.92 -38.75
C PRO A 114 11.20 -8.50 -38.91
N CYS A 115 12.00 -9.38 -39.50
CA CYS A 115 13.37 -9.06 -39.89
C CYS A 115 13.40 -7.84 -40.82
N ILE A 116 14.13 -6.81 -40.43
CA ILE A 116 14.39 -5.62 -41.24
C ILE A 116 15.85 -5.70 -41.70
N THR A 117 16.07 -5.99 -43.00
CA THR A 117 17.41 -6.02 -43.56
C THR A 117 17.98 -4.62 -43.68
N ALA A 118 19.19 -4.41 -43.20
CA ALA A 118 19.89 -3.14 -43.36
C ALA A 118 20.10 -2.83 -44.85
N ALA A 119 19.50 -1.78 -45.33
CA ALA A 119 19.78 -1.27 -46.69
C ALA A 119 21.16 -0.58 -46.66
N GLY A 120 22.22 -1.33 -46.99
CA GLY A 120 23.58 -0.84 -47.06
C GLY A 120 24.58 -1.90 -46.66
N GLY A 121 25.71 -2.00 -47.42
CA GLY A 121 26.79 -2.94 -47.13
C GLY A 121 27.51 -2.68 -45.80
N PRO A 122 28.54 -3.48 -45.49
CA PRO A 122 29.34 -3.29 -44.26
C PRO A 122 29.92 -1.90 -44.19
N GLY A 123 29.48 -1.10 -43.19
CA GLY A 123 29.91 0.29 -42.99
C GLY A 123 28.81 1.33 -43.09
N SER A 124 27.57 0.96 -43.41
CA SER A 124 26.43 1.89 -43.36
C SER A 124 26.08 2.26 -41.93
N ARG A 125 25.67 3.54 -41.75
CA ARG A 125 25.27 4.09 -40.45
C ARG A 125 24.19 3.24 -39.82
N PRO A 126 24.30 2.86 -38.53
CA PRO A 126 23.28 2.05 -37.89
C PRO A 126 21.92 2.77 -37.99
N ALA A 127 20.88 2.01 -38.36
CA ALA A 127 19.53 2.54 -38.45
C ALA A 127 19.08 3.01 -37.05
N SER A 128 18.47 4.19 -36.97
CA SER A 128 17.99 4.71 -35.67
C SER A 128 16.85 3.84 -35.12
N MET A 129 16.74 3.76 -33.78
CA MET A 129 15.62 3.09 -33.10
C MET A 129 14.28 3.52 -33.71
N ALA A 130 14.08 4.82 -33.94
CA ALA A 130 12.85 5.36 -34.50
C ALA A 130 12.56 4.83 -35.92
N SER A 131 13.58 4.60 -36.74
CA SER A 131 13.38 4.05 -38.10
C SER A 131 13.02 2.57 -38.10
N ILE A 132 13.66 1.78 -37.26
CA ILE A 132 13.41 0.34 -37.13
C ILE A 132 12.05 0.09 -36.46
N CYS A 133 11.76 0.77 -35.36
CA CYS A 133 10.53 0.57 -34.57
C CYS A 133 9.27 1.15 -35.23
N ARG A 134 9.41 1.99 -36.26
CA ARG A 134 8.26 2.46 -37.06
C ARG A 134 7.55 1.32 -37.81
N SER A 135 8.24 0.21 -38.04
CA SER A 135 7.69 -0.98 -38.72
C SER A 135 6.83 -1.85 -37.83
N ILE A 136 6.66 -1.54 -36.55
CA ILE A 136 5.65 -2.19 -35.69
C ILE A 136 4.28 -1.77 -36.18
N ASP A 137 3.43 -2.75 -36.53
CA ASP A 137 2.04 -2.51 -36.85
C ASP A 137 1.29 -2.00 -35.59
N PRO A 138 0.66 -0.83 -35.64
CA PRO A 138 -0.11 -0.29 -34.51
C PRO A 138 -1.26 -1.20 -34.05
N ASN A 139 -1.76 -2.06 -34.95
CA ASN A 139 -2.85 -2.99 -34.68
C ASN A 139 -2.39 -4.39 -34.30
N GLN A 140 -1.08 -4.62 -34.22
CA GLN A 140 -0.54 -5.92 -33.84
C GLN A 140 -0.91 -6.24 -32.40
N GLU A 141 -1.49 -7.43 -32.21
CA GLU A 141 -1.80 -7.90 -30.85
C GLU A 141 -0.52 -8.31 -30.11
N TYR A 142 -0.53 -8.07 -28.80
CA TYR A 142 0.55 -8.52 -27.93
C TYR A 142 0.57 -10.04 -27.83
N VAL A 143 1.75 -10.61 -27.86
CA VAL A 143 2.02 -12.01 -27.54
C VAL A 143 2.45 -12.08 -26.08
N THR A 144 1.78 -12.90 -25.28
CA THR A 144 2.13 -13.08 -23.89
C THR A 144 3.22 -14.13 -23.74
N MET A 145 4.29 -13.77 -23.04
CA MET A 145 5.39 -14.67 -22.66
C MET A 145 5.30 -15.00 -21.18
N PHE A 146 5.56 -16.27 -20.84
CA PHE A 146 5.57 -16.79 -19.48
C PHE A 146 6.97 -17.25 -19.11
N SER A 147 7.43 -16.93 -17.90
CA SER A 147 8.69 -17.48 -17.39
C SER A 147 8.60 -19.02 -17.31
N THR A 148 9.61 -19.72 -17.83
CA THR A 148 9.68 -21.20 -17.74
C THR A 148 9.98 -21.65 -16.32
N ASN A 149 10.68 -20.79 -15.54
CA ASN A 149 11.01 -21.03 -14.13
C ASN A 149 10.38 -19.94 -13.22
N PRO A 150 9.05 -19.94 -13.07
CA PRO A 150 8.37 -18.87 -12.38
C PRO A 150 8.61 -18.91 -10.87
N SER A 151 8.92 -17.76 -10.29
CA SER A 151 8.83 -17.55 -8.84
C SER A 151 7.37 -17.54 -8.42
N GLY A 152 7.03 -18.19 -7.29
CA GLY A 152 5.67 -18.16 -6.77
C GLY A 152 5.23 -16.72 -6.49
N LYS A 153 4.09 -16.33 -7.04
CA LYS A 153 3.45 -15.03 -6.82
C LYS A 153 2.01 -15.23 -6.37
N ASN A 154 1.54 -14.27 -5.62
CA ASN A 154 0.15 -14.23 -5.23
C ASN A 154 -0.67 -13.57 -6.35
N CYS A 155 -1.82 -14.13 -6.71
CA CYS A 155 -2.80 -13.43 -7.53
C CYS A 155 -3.85 -12.79 -6.65
N ARG A 156 -4.11 -11.51 -6.84
CA ARG A 156 -5.22 -10.79 -6.24
C ARG A 156 -6.50 -11.11 -7.01
N SER A 157 -6.86 -12.38 -7.08
CA SER A 157 -7.97 -12.77 -7.92
C SER A 157 -9.31 -12.63 -7.20
N SER A 158 -10.37 -12.35 -7.96
CA SER A 158 -11.76 -12.39 -7.50
C SER A 158 -12.23 -13.81 -7.12
N LEU A 159 -11.41 -14.83 -7.42
CA LEU A 159 -11.67 -16.23 -7.09
C LEU A 159 -11.36 -16.60 -5.63
N GLU A 160 -10.89 -15.66 -4.81
CA GLU A 160 -10.64 -15.94 -3.40
C GLU A 160 -11.91 -16.48 -2.74
N GLY A 161 -11.80 -17.65 -2.05
CA GLY A 161 -12.92 -18.31 -1.44
C GLY A 161 -13.24 -19.68 -2.03
N ARG A 162 -14.43 -20.18 -1.71
CA ARG A 162 -14.98 -21.41 -2.28
C ARG A 162 -16.20 -21.09 -3.14
N TRP A 163 -16.19 -21.60 -4.34
CA TRP A 163 -17.22 -21.33 -5.33
C TRP A 163 -17.76 -22.64 -5.90
N ARG A 164 -19.05 -22.70 -6.14
CA ARG A 164 -19.63 -23.60 -7.13
C ARG A 164 -19.55 -22.91 -8.48
N PHE A 165 -19.40 -23.69 -9.54
CA PHE A 165 -19.36 -23.10 -10.87
C PHE A 165 -20.01 -24.00 -11.91
N ALA A 166 -20.71 -23.39 -12.83
CA ALA A 166 -21.08 -23.98 -14.10
C ALA A 166 -20.02 -23.60 -15.15
N TYR A 167 -19.76 -24.45 -16.12
CA TYR A 167 -18.75 -24.19 -17.11
C TYR A 167 -19.18 -24.52 -18.54
N GLN A 168 -18.68 -23.74 -19.47
CA GLN A 168 -18.84 -23.94 -20.90
C GLN A 168 -17.48 -24.00 -21.55
N ASN A 169 -17.27 -24.96 -22.47
CA ASN A 169 -16.08 -25.00 -23.31
C ASN A 169 -16.54 -25.06 -24.77
N LYS A 170 -16.44 -23.91 -25.47
CA LYS A 170 -16.94 -23.73 -26.84
C LYS A 170 -16.30 -24.66 -27.88
N HIS A 171 -15.11 -25.19 -27.57
CA HIS A 171 -14.39 -26.09 -28.48
C HIS A 171 -14.70 -27.56 -28.24
N LYS A 172 -15.27 -27.89 -27.07
CA LYS A 172 -15.50 -29.32 -26.71
C LYS A 172 -16.98 -29.69 -26.76
N PHE A 173 -17.88 -28.83 -26.29
CA PHE A 173 -19.32 -29.15 -26.21
C PHE A 173 -20.20 -27.92 -26.32
N ALA A 174 -21.42 -28.14 -26.79
CA ALA A 174 -22.45 -27.11 -26.83
C ALA A 174 -23.17 -27.03 -25.47
N GLY A 175 -23.53 -25.79 -25.05
CA GLY A 175 -24.23 -25.56 -23.80
C GLY A 175 -23.31 -25.34 -22.62
N GLU A 176 -23.89 -25.36 -21.44
CA GLU A 176 -23.22 -25.12 -20.15
C GLU A 176 -23.41 -26.32 -19.21
N CYS A 177 -22.33 -26.86 -18.73
CA CYS A 177 -22.35 -27.93 -17.73
C CYS A 177 -22.54 -27.32 -16.35
N ASN A 178 -23.66 -27.60 -15.72
CA ASN A 178 -24.01 -27.13 -14.38
C ASN A 178 -24.16 -28.31 -13.43
N ASN A 179 -23.03 -28.81 -12.94
CA ASN A 179 -23.01 -29.84 -11.91
C ASN A 179 -22.75 -29.18 -10.55
N PRO A 180 -23.64 -29.34 -9.55
CA PRO A 180 -23.54 -28.70 -8.24
C PRO A 180 -22.31 -29.11 -7.42
N GLU A 181 -21.64 -30.21 -7.79
CA GLU A 181 -20.43 -30.67 -7.15
C GLU A 181 -19.16 -30.05 -7.77
N SER A 182 -19.28 -29.36 -8.92
CA SER A 182 -18.16 -28.62 -9.50
C SER A 182 -17.81 -27.43 -8.60
N LYS A 183 -16.57 -27.37 -8.15
CA LYS A 183 -16.15 -26.35 -7.18
C LYS A 183 -14.73 -25.81 -7.44
N ILE A 184 -14.53 -24.57 -7.03
CA ILE A 184 -13.22 -23.91 -6.98
C ILE A 184 -12.91 -23.68 -5.51
N THR A 185 -11.69 -24.02 -5.10
CA THR A 185 -11.17 -23.76 -3.75
C THR A 185 -9.92 -22.89 -3.87
N ALA A 186 -10.07 -21.63 -3.52
CA ALA A 186 -9.01 -20.59 -3.57
C ALA A 186 -8.88 -19.95 -2.17
N CYS A 187 -8.73 -20.78 -1.14
CA CYS A 187 -8.62 -20.33 0.23
C CYS A 187 -7.16 -20.07 0.61
N GLN A 188 -6.94 -19.04 1.42
CA GLN A 188 -5.65 -18.78 2.03
C GLN A 188 -5.26 -19.94 2.96
N LYS A 189 -3.98 -20.26 3.01
CA LYS A 189 -3.48 -21.21 4.01
C LYS A 189 -3.61 -20.60 5.40
N PRO A 190 -4.10 -21.35 6.40
CA PRO A 190 -4.11 -20.89 7.79
C PRO A 190 -2.72 -20.41 8.22
N GLY A 191 -2.65 -19.31 8.96
CA GLY A 191 -1.40 -18.71 9.39
C GLY A 191 -0.70 -17.81 8.37
N SER A 192 -1.25 -17.63 7.17
CA SER A 192 -0.73 -16.64 6.22
C SER A 192 -1.13 -15.22 6.65
N GLN A 193 -0.18 -14.28 6.53
CA GLN A 193 -0.44 -12.87 6.77
C GLN A 193 -1.41 -12.29 5.74
N PHE A 194 -2.04 -11.16 6.06
CA PHE A 194 -3.02 -10.43 5.26
C PHE A 194 -2.68 -10.22 3.78
N PHE A 195 -1.40 -10.21 3.44
CA PHE A 195 -0.91 -9.92 2.09
C PHE A 195 -0.49 -11.15 1.29
N ASN A 196 -0.51 -12.34 1.90
CA ASN A 196 -0.18 -13.58 1.20
C ASN A 196 -1.43 -14.18 0.56
N ILE A 197 -1.86 -13.56 -0.53
CA ILE A 197 -2.93 -14.08 -1.37
C ILE A 197 -2.49 -15.40 -2.00
N ASN A 198 -3.39 -16.34 -2.12
CA ASN A 198 -3.18 -17.71 -2.56
C ASN A 198 -2.21 -17.83 -3.74
N GLN A 199 -1.11 -18.51 -3.51
CA GLN A 199 -0.19 -18.90 -4.57
C GLN A 199 -0.75 -20.04 -5.42
N GLN A 200 -1.78 -20.75 -4.95
CA GLN A 200 -2.37 -21.91 -5.58
C GLN A 200 -3.87 -21.97 -5.34
N PHE A 201 -4.62 -22.46 -6.32
CA PHE A 201 -6.03 -22.79 -6.16
C PHE A 201 -6.38 -24.08 -6.91
N ILE A 202 -7.44 -24.75 -6.47
CA ILE A 202 -7.87 -26.03 -6.99
C ILE A 202 -9.21 -25.86 -7.68
N VAL A 203 -9.35 -26.41 -8.86
CA VAL A 203 -10.58 -26.48 -9.64
C VAL A 203 -10.98 -27.93 -9.82
N GLU A 204 -12.14 -28.30 -9.30
CA GLU A 204 -12.71 -29.63 -9.42
C GLU A 204 -13.89 -29.56 -10.40
N TYR A 205 -13.66 -30.05 -11.62
CA TYR A 205 -14.70 -30.22 -12.62
C TYR A 205 -15.46 -31.53 -12.35
N LYS A 206 -16.77 -31.50 -12.52
CA LYS A 206 -17.63 -32.67 -12.51
C LYS A 206 -18.34 -32.80 -13.84
N ALA A 207 -18.47 -34.04 -14.31
CA ALA A 207 -19.20 -34.36 -15.51
C ALA A 207 -20.69 -34.03 -15.37
N CYS A 208 -21.33 -33.69 -16.48
CA CYS A 208 -22.76 -33.45 -16.54
C CYS A 208 -23.46 -34.58 -17.28
N ASP A 209 -24.59 -35.04 -16.74
CA ASP A 209 -25.41 -36.05 -17.35
C ASP A 209 -25.88 -35.62 -18.76
N GLY A 210 -25.72 -36.48 -19.73
CA GLY A 210 -26.08 -36.23 -21.11
C GLY A 210 -25.04 -35.45 -21.94
N MET A 211 -23.95 -34.97 -21.33
CA MET A 211 -22.82 -34.28 -22.01
C MET A 211 -21.59 -35.17 -22.04
N ARG A 212 -21.46 -36.00 -23.08
CA ARG A 212 -20.40 -37.06 -23.22
C ARG A 212 -18.97 -36.53 -23.18
N GLU A 213 -18.76 -35.24 -23.53
CA GLU A 213 -17.42 -34.61 -23.59
C GLU A 213 -17.03 -33.93 -22.28
N THR A 214 -17.91 -33.99 -21.26
CA THR A 214 -17.57 -33.55 -19.91
C THR A 214 -17.03 -34.72 -19.11
N GLN A 215 -16.02 -34.46 -18.28
CA GLN A 215 -15.39 -35.48 -17.44
C GLN A 215 -14.99 -34.92 -16.09
N ASP A 216 -14.89 -35.78 -15.11
CA ASP A 216 -14.35 -35.45 -13.79
C ASP A 216 -12.87 -35.15 -13.93
N ALA A 217 -12.46 -33.99 -13.43
CA ALA A 217 -11.05 -33.57 -13.43
C ALA A 217 -10.74 -32.65 -12.26
N THR A 218 -9.57 -32.82 -11.67
CA THR A 218 -9.07 -31.92 -10.64
C THR A 218 -7.79 -31.25 -11.16
N VAL A 219 -7.80 -29.94 -11.22
CA VAL A 219 -6.68 -29.13 -11.71
C VAL A 219 -6.21 -28.21 -10.59
N GLU A 220 -4.90 -28.25 -10.34
CA GLU A 220 -4.22 -27.36 -9.41
C GLU A 220 -3.43 -26.31 -10.17
N TYR A 221 -3.82 -25.07 -10.02
CA TYR A 221 -3.15 -23.94 -10.64
C TYR A 221 -2.26 -23.18 -9.66
N LYS A 222 -1.01 -22.93 -10.09
CA LYS A 222 -0.08 -22.03 -9.40
C LYS A 222 -0.15 -20.65 -10.03
N CYS A 223 -0.28 -19.62 -9.20
CA CYS A 223 -0.37 -18.24 -9.67
C CYS A 223 0.98 -17.70 -10.14
N LEU A 224 0.99 -16.99 -11.27
CA LEU A 224 2.15 -16.32 -11.86
C LEU A 224 2.10 -14.81 -11.67
N GLY A 225 0.94 -14.28 -11.32
CA GLY A 225 0.69 -12.86 -11.09
C GLY A 225 -0.57 -12.36 -11.77
N ASP A 226 -0.94 -11.12 -11.47
CA ASP A 226 -2.14 -10.46 -11.95
C ASP A 226 -1.87 -9.03 -12.39
N TRP A 227 -2.69 -8.52 -13.31
CA TRP A 227 -2.63 -7.13 -13.79
C TRP A 227 -4.00 -6.63 -14.27
N TYR A 228 -4.12 -5.32 -14.39
CA TYR A 228 -5.33 -4.67 -14.87
C TYR A 228 -5.11 -4.01 -16.23
N VAL A 229 -6.13 -4.11 -17.10
CA VAL A 229 -6.25 -3.33 -18.32
C VAL A 229 -7.64 -2.67 -18.31
N GLY A 230 -7.70 -1.42 -17.90
CA GLY A 230 -8.97 -0.73 -17.65
C GLY A 230 -9.76 -1.40 -16.52
N LYS A 231 -10.99 -1.84 -16.81
CA LYS A 231 -11.84 -2.58 -15.87
C LYS A 231 -11.57 -4.08 -15.85
N ASN A 232 -10.84 -4.57 -16.82
CA ASN A 232 -10.51 -5.98 -16.95
C ASN A 232 -9.35 -6.35 -16.03
N HIS A 233 -9.53 -7.41 -15.26
CA HIS A 233 -8.53 -7.98 -14.39
C HIS A 233 -8.07 -9.32 -14.94
N TYR A 234 -6.84 -9.37 -15.39
CA TYR A 234 -6.18 -10.56 -15.89
C TYR A 234 -5.33 -11.19 -14.79
N PHE A 235 -5.29 -12.50 -14.75
CA PHE A 235 -4.30 -13.22 -13.98
C PHE A 235 -3.82 -14.47 -14.73
N ALA A 236 -2.54 -14.76 -14.59
CA ALA A 236 -1.87 -15.87 -15.23
C ALA A 236 -1.55 -16.98 -14.23
N VAL A 237 -1.65 -18.21 -14.69
CA VAL A 237 -1.42 -19.40 -13.87
C VAL A 237 -0.68 -20.47 -14.63
N LYS A 238 -0.08 -21.41 -13.88
CA LYS A 238 0.56 -22.62 -14.40
C LYS A 238 -0.04 -23.86 -13.72
N ASN A 239 -0.45 -24.84 -14.52
CA ASN A 239 -0.74 -26.18 -14.06
C ASN A 239 0.55 -27.00 -14.10
N ASN A 240 1.11 -27.32 -12.94
CA ASN A 240 2.37 -28.06 -12.85
C ASN A 240 2.24 -29.56 -13.17
N ARG A 241 1.01 -30.08 -13.25
CA ARG A 241 0.75 -31.49 -13.57
C ARG A 241 0.55 -31.72 -15.08
N GLU A 242 0.39 -30.63 -15.85
CA GLU A 242 0.22 -30.74 -17.30
C GLU A 242 1.58 -30.92 -17.98
N THR A 243 1.68 -31.93 -18.82
CA THR A 243 2.90 -32.26 -19.54
C THR A 243 3.05 -31.52 -20.86
N ARG A 244 1.92 -31.13 -21.47
CA ARG A 244 1.90 -30.31 -22.67
C ARG A 244 2.09 -28.85 -22.32
N VAL A 245 3.20 -28.27 -22.75
CA VAL A 245 3.57 -26.91 -22.37
C VAL A 245 2.52 -25.86 -22.76
N GLU A 246 1.89 -26.03 -23.93
CA GLU A 246 0.83 -25.15 -24.44
C GLU A 246 -0.44 -25.17 -23.58
N GLU A 247 -0.68 -26.23 -22.83
CA GLU A 247 -1.81 -26.39 -21.93
C GLU A 247 -1.43 -26.15 -20.47
N ALA A 248 -0.14 -26.10 -20.16
CA ALA A 248 0.34 -25.84 -18.82
C ALA A 248 0.04 -24.40 -18.35
N TYR A 249 0.15 -23.44 -19.26
CA TYR A 249 -0.12 -22.02 -18.93
C TYR A 249 -1.53 -21.62 -19.33
N ARG A 250 -2.17 -20.82 -18.47
CA ARG A 250 -3.51 -20.30 -18.70
C ARG A 250 -3.61 -18.84 -18.27
N CYS A 251 -4.46 -18.11 -18.98
CA CYS A 251 -4.90 -16.79 -18.58
C CYS A 251 -6.36 -16.83 -18.17
N PHE A 252 -6.68 -16.02 -17.17
CA PHE A 252 -8.01 -15.81 -16.65
C PHE A 252 -8.35 -14.34 -16.79
N LEU A 253 -9.61 -14.05 -17.07
CA LEU A 253 -10.13 -12.71 -17.17
C LEU A 253 -11.40 -12.58 -16.34
N THR A 254 -11.40 -11.61 -15.45
CA THR A 254 -12.55 -11.16 -14.67
C THR A 254 -12.78 -9.67 -14.89
N ASN A 255 -13.89 -9.13 -14.41
CA ASN A 255 -14.17 -7.71 -14.46
C ASN A 255 -14.50 -7.19 -13.05
N ARG A 256 -14.15 -5.94 -12.75
CA ARG A 256 -14.45 -5.30 -11.47
C ARG A 256 -15.94 -5.15 -11.20
N ASP A 257 -16.74 -4.95 -12.28
CA ASP A 257 -18.16 -4.68 -12.18
C ASP A 257 -19.02 -5.97 -12.19
N ASP A 258 -18.45 -7.09 -12.66
CA ASP A 258 -19.15 -8.38 -12.76
C ASP A 258 -18.17 -9.51 -12.39
N ASP A 259 -18.36 -10.08 -11.22
CA ASP A 259 -17.54 -11.13 -10.65
C ASP A 259 -18.14 -12.53 -10.76
N GLN A 260 -19.33 -12.63 -11.37
CA GLN A 260 -19.98 -13.91 -11.56
C GLN A 260 -19.41 -14.71 -12.72
N TYR A 261 -18.76 -14.03 -13.67
CA TYR A 261 -18.19 -14.66 -14.85
C TYR A 261 -16.67 -14.59 -14.89
N VAL A 262 -16.06 -15.70 -15.29
CA VAL A 262 -14.63 -15.82 -15.52
C VAL A 262 -14.41 -16.44 -16.89
N SER A 263 -13.65 -15.76 -17.72
CA SER A 263 -13.17 -16.32 -18.98
C SER A 263 -11.79 -16.93 -18.79
N VAL A 264 -11.57 -18.11 -19.37
CA VAL A 264 -10.32 -18.88 -19.25
C VAL A 264 -9.79 -19.22 -20.64
N SER A 265 -8.51 -19.02 -20.87
CA SER A 265 -7.86 -19.44 -22.10
C SER A 265 -7.71 -20.98 -22.16
N THR A 266 -7.76 -21.57 -23.35
CA THR A 266 -7.48 -23.00 -23.54
C THR A 266 -6.00 -23.29 -23.69
N THR A 267 -5.23 -22.30 -24.06
CA THR A 267 -3.78 -22.35 -24.27
C THR A 267 -3.09 -21.14 -23.62
N ALA A 268 -1.78 -21.06 -23.76
CA ALA A 268 -0.94 -19.98 -23.23
C ALA A 268 -1.09 -18.64 -24.00
N GLU A 269 -2.32 -18.22 -24.26
CA GLU A 269 -2.63 -17.02 -25.03
C GLU A 269 -3.62 -16.15 -24.24
N CYS A 270 -3.17 -15.02 -23.70
CA CYS A 270 -4.04 -14.10 -22.94
C CYS A 270 -4.87 -13.18 -23.84
N ASN A 271 -4.39 -12.88 -25.04
CA ASN A 271 -5.03 -11.98 -26.01
C ASN A 271 -6.36 -12.51 -26.56
N VAL A 272 -6.64 -13.82 -26.43
CA VAL A 272 -7.93 -14.41 -26.79
C VAL A 272 -9.05 -14.04 -25.82
N LEU A 273 -8.72 -13.51 -24.64
CA LEU A 273 -9.67 -13.14 -23.61
C LEU A 273 -10.02 -11.65 -23.73
N ARG A 274 -11.21 -11.34 -24.20
CA ARG A 274 -11.69 -9.95 -24.39
C ARG A 274 -12.77 -9.53 -23.39
N SER A 275 -13.51 -10.51 -22.87
CA SER A 275 -14.62 -10.29 -21.93
C SER A 275 -14.78 -11.51 -21.03
N PRO A 276 -15.15 -11.36 -19.76
CA PRO A 276 -15.43 -12.48 -18.85
C PRO A 276 -16.53 -13.41 -19.33
N GLN A 277 -17.49 -12.89 -20.11
CA GLN A 277 -18.63 -13.66 -20.62
C GLN A 277 -18.35 -14.34 -21.97
N GLN A 278 -17.29 -13.94 -22.69
CA GLN A 278 -17.06 -14.34 -24.09
C GLN A 278 -15.68 -14.98 -24.32
N GLY A 279 -15.24 -15.86 -23.43
CA GLY A 279 -14.00 -16.59 -23.63
C GLY A 279 -14.19 -17.95 -24.29
N PRO A 280 -13.07 -18.63 -24.66
CA PRO A 280 -13.10 -20.01 -25.15
C PRO A 280 -13.63 -20.99 -24.10
N VAL A 281 -13.24 -20.80 -22.82
CA VAL A 281 -13.87 -21.44 -21.66
C VAL A 281 -14.47 -20.33 -20.80
N ARG A 282 -15.68 -20.53 -20.32
CA ARG A 282 -16.39 -19.60 -19.44
C ARG A 282 -16.84 -20.34 -18.18
N TRP A 283 -16.59 -19.72 -17.04
CA TRP A 283 -17.16 -20.16 -15.77
C TRP A 283 -18.22 -19.17 -15.29
N HIS A 284 -19.32 -19.69 -14.77
CA HIS A 284 -20.34 -18.94 -14.08
C HIS A 284 -20.27 -19.32 -12.59
N LEU A 285 -19.91 -18.38 -11.75
CA LEU A 285 -19.59 -18.59 -10.35
C LEU A 285 -20.81 -18.36 -9.43
N SER A 286 -20.95 -19.21 -8.45
CA SER A 286 -21.90 -19.04 -7.35
C SER A 286 -21.17 -19.22 -6.02
N PRO A 287 -21.18 -18.24 -5.10
CA PRO A 287 -20.46 -18.34 -3.84
C PRO A 287 -21.04 -19.45 -2.96
N ILE A 288 -20.17 -20.20 -2.30
CA ILE A 288 -20.57 -21.12 -1.23
C ILE A 288 -20.74 -20.29 0.04
N LYS A 289 -21.91 -20.37 0.67
CA LYS A 289 -22.21 -19.60 1.89
C LYS A 289 -21.26 -20.02 3.02
N ASP A 290 -20.88 -19.03 3.83
CA ASP A 290 -20.03 -19.24 4.99
C ASP A 290 -20.71 -20.11 6.06
N GLU A 291 -19.90 -20.88 6.80
CA GLU A 291 -20.36 -21.55 8.01
C GLU A 291 -20.76 -20.52 9.08
N THR A 292 -21.88 -20.75 9.75
CA THR A 292 -22.28 -19.94 10.90
C THR A 292 -21.45 -20.31 12.12
N VAL A 293 -20.75 -19.34 12.70
CA VAL A 293 -20.04 -19.49 13.97
C VAL A 293 -20.85 -18.84 15.07
N VAL A 294 -21.15 -19.60 16.12
CA VAL A 294 -21.88 -19.08 17.29
C VAL A 294 -20.89 -18.33 18.20
N PRO A 295 -21.15 -17.06 18.54
CA PRO A 295 -20.33 -16.32 19.50
C PRO A 295 -20.40 -16.98 20.88
N ARG A 296 -19.25 -17.09 21.57
CA ARG A 296 -19.16 -17.64 22.93
C ARG A 296 -18.66 -16.64 23.96
N CYS A 297 -18.26 -15.45 23.52
CA CYS A 297 -17.88 -14.35 24.40
C CYS A 297 -18.41 -13.00 23.87
N THR A 298 -18.27 -11.97 24.68
CA THR A 298 -18.67 -10.61 24.34
C THR A 298 -17.47 -9.67 24.36
N LEU A 299 -17.44 -8.75 23.41
CA LEU A 299 -16.49 -7.64 23.38
C LEU A 299 -16.96 -6.53 24.33
N PRO A 300 -16.06 -5.79 24.97
CA PRO A 300 -16.41 -4.68 25.86
C PRO A 300 -17.30 -3.66 25.16
N GLN A 301 -18.41 -3.30 25.81
CA GLN A 301 -19.39 -2.35 25.26
C GLN A 301 -18.78 -0.99 24.90
N ASN A 302 -17.77 -0.57 25.63
CA ASN A 302 -17.06 0.68 25.38
C ASN A 302 -16.17 0.65 24.11
N MET A 303 -16.03 -0.49 23.44
CA MET A 303 -15.35 -0.63 22.16
C MET A 303 -16.34 -0.68 20.99
N SER A 304 -17.64 -0.84 21.25
CA SER A 304 -18.64 -0.88 20.19
C SER A 304 -18.70 0.44 19.42
N GLY A 305 -18.87 0.35 18.11
CA GLY A 305 -18.95 1.53 17.24
C GLY A 305 -18.27 1.34 15.90
N GLN A 306 -18.08 2.46 15.21
CA GLN A 306 -17.41 2.52 13.92
C GLN A 306 -16.01 3.14 14.07
N TRP A 307 -15.03 2.45 13.52
CA TRP A 307 -13.62 2.77 13.64
C TRP A 307 -12.93 2.80 12.28
N ILE A 308 -11.82 3.49 12.20
CA ILE A 308 -10.87 3.43 11.07
C ILE A 308 -9.59 2.73 11.56
N ASN A 309 -9.21 1.65 10.91
CA ASN A 309 -7.97 0.93 11.23
C ASN A 309 -6.81 1.52 10.44
N THR A 310 -5.94 2.26 11.13
CA THR A 310 -4.82 2.97 10.51
C THR A 310 -3.68 2.04 10.07
N ALA A 311 -3.63 0.82 10.60
CA ALA A 311 -2.62 -0.18 10.23
C ALA A 311 -3.02 -0.99 8.97
N ASN A 312 -4.27 -0.90 8.51
CA ASN A 312 -4.78 -1.66 7.37
C ASN A 312 -5.50 -0.75 6.37
N PHE A 313 -4.76 0.04 5.60
CA PHE A 313 -5.28 0.88 4.51
C PHE A 313 -6.50 1.73 4.90
N ASP A 314 -6.53 2.27 6.12
CA ASP A 314 -7.67 3.00 6.68
C ASP A 314 -9.00 2.21 6.57
N ALA A 315 -8.92 0.91 6.80
CA ALA A 315 -10.07 0.02 6.77
C ALA A 315 -11.16 0.48 7.73
N GLU A 316 -12.39 0.44 7.25
CA GLU A 316 -13.57 0.66 8.10
C GLU A 316 -13.83 -0.56 8.97
N VAL A 317 -13.86 -0.38 10.28
CA VAL A 317 -14.12 -1.43 11.25
C VAL A 317 -15.41 -1.14 12.01
N THR A 318 -16.30 -2.12 12.04
CA THR A 318 -17.50 -2.07 12.88
C THR A 318 -17.36 -3.11 13.99
N ILE A 319 -17.39 -2.66 15.24
CA ILE A 319 -17.34 -3.53 16.42
C ILE A 319 -18.72 -3.52 17.09
N ASP A 320 -19.31 -4.69 17.25
CA ASP A 320 -20.50 -4.88 18.08
C ASP A 320 -20.18 -5.79 19.29
N SER A 321 -21.21 -6.19 20.04
CA SER A 321 -21.00 -6.97 21.26
C SER A 321 -20.34 -8.33 21.07
N THR A 322 -20.37 -8.92 19.87
CA THR A 322 -19.93 -10.31 19.63
C THR A 322 -19.02 -10.47 18.44
N LYS A 323 -18.95 -9.47 17.58
CA LYS A 323 -18.19 -9.54 16.33
C LYS A 323 -17.53 -8.22 15.99
N MET A 324 -16.49 -8.34 15.19
CA MET A 324 -15.79 -7.23 14.55
C MET A 324 -15.78 -7.48 13.03
N VAL A 325 -16.20 -6.51 12.25
CA VAL A 325 -16.21 -6.58 10.78
C VAL A 325 -15.28 -5.49 10.26
N GLU A 326 -14.26 -5.90 9.55
CA GLU A 326 -13.28 -5.01 8.92
C GLU A 326 -13.49 -4.99 7.40
N ARG A 327 -13.58 -3.81 6.80
CA ARG A 327 -13.79 -3.59 5.37
C ARG A 327 -12.75 -2.63 4.83
N TRP A 328 -12.08 -3.02 3.74
CA TRP A 328 -11.09 -2.16 3.08
C TRP A 328 -11.08 -2.37 1.59
N LYS A 329 -10.62 -1.36 0.88
CA LYS A 329 -10.46 -1.41 -0.55
C LYS A 329 -8.98 -1.25 -0.87
N PRO A 330 -8.27 -2.31 -1.28
CA PRO A 330 -6.90 -2.21 -1.77
C PRO A 330 -6.87 -1.33 -3.04
N ASP A 331 -5.76 -0.63 -3.29
CA ASP A 331 -5.60 0.31 -4.42
C ASP A 331 -5.95 -0.30 -5.79
N SER A 332 -5.78 -1.59 -5.94
CA SER A 332 -5.97 -2.34 -7.19
C SER A 332 -7.16 -3.28 -7.16
N GLY A 333 -8.04 -3.22 -6.16
CA GLY A 333 -8.93 -4.33 -5.91
C GLY A 333 -10.37 -4.01 -5.54
N ARG A 334 -11.10 -5.08 -5.43
CA ARG A 334 -12.45 -5.19 -4.93
C ARG A 334 -12.49 -4.90 -3.44
N LEU A 335 -13.62 -4.41 -2.94
CA LEU A 335 -13.88 -4.28 -1.51
C LEU A 335 -13.67 -5.65 -0.82
N LYS A 336 -12.75 -5.71 0.11
CA LYS A 336 -12.51 -6.87 0.96
C LYS A 336 -13.19 -6.70 2.31
N GLN A 337 -13.66 -7.80 2.87
CA GLN A 337 -14.28 -7.85 4.18
C GLN A 337 -13.76 -9.05 4.95
N GLU A 338 -13.36 -8.84 6.19
CA GLU A 338 -13.10 -9.89 7.16
C GLU A 338 -14.05 -9.77 8.35
N THR A 339 -14.53 -10.89 8.84
CA THR A 339 -15.40 -10.96 9.99
C THR A 339 -14.76 -11.80 11.07
N TYR A 340 -14.69 -11.24 12.27
CA TYR A 340 -14.12 -11.87 13.46
C TYR A 340 -15.23 -12.05 14.49
N ILE A 341 -15.43 -13.27 14.99
CA ILE A 341 -16.45 -13.62 15.98
C ILE A 341 -15.78 -13.99 17.30
N CYS A 342 -16.26 -13.43 18.40
CA CYS A 342 -15.70 -13.66 19.72
C CYS A 342 -15.93 -15.10 20.19
N ILE A 343 -14.86 -15.84 20.51
CA ILE A 343 -14.89 -17.23 20.93
C ILE A 343 -14.54 -17.38 22.41
N GLU A 344 -13.47 -16.75 22.87
CA GLU A 344 -13.02 -16.80 24.25
C GLU A 344 -12.26 -15.52 24.59
N ASN A 345 -12.40 -15.06 25.85
CA ASN A 345 -11.61 -13.92 26.32
C ASN A 345 -10.99 -14.21 27.69
N ARG A 346 -9.79 -13.67 27.90
CA ARG A 346 -9.10 -13.63 29.19
C ARG A 346 -8.45 -12.25 29.33
N GLY A 347 -9.02 -11.42 30.21
CA GLY A 347 -8.56 -10.05 30.39
C GLY A 347 -8.65 -9.22 29.09
N SER A 348 -7.55 -8.66 28.64
CA SER A 348 -7.49 -7.85 27.41
C SER A 348 -7.30 -8.65 26.12
N ARG A 349 -7.12 -9.98 26.22
CA ARG A 349 -6.89 -10.87 25.07
C ARG A 349 -8.16 -11.64 24.68
N PHE A 350 -8.44 -11.68 23.40
CA PHE A 350 -9.63 -12.27 22.80
C PHE A 350 -9.23 -13.24 21.68
N VAL A 351 -9.67 -14.48 21.77
CA VAL A 351 -9.64 -15.40 20.64
C VAL A 351 -10.85 -15.10 19.77
N MET A 352 -10.59 -14.72 18.56
CA MET A 352 -11.60 -14.41 17.54
C MET A 352 -11.54 -15.45 16.43
N ALA A 353 -12.68 -16.06 16.09
CA ALA A 353 -12.79 -16.85 14.87
C ALA A 353 -12.82 -15.90 13.67
N ARG A 354 -11.83 -15.98 12.79
CA ARG A 354 -11.82 -15.28 11.52
C ARG A 354 -12.59 -16.11 10.50
N LEU A 355 -13.66 -15.54 9.99
CA LEU A 355 -14.42 -16.18 8.91
C LEU A 355 -13.66 -15.92 7.60
N GLY A 356 -13.31 -17.01 6.92
CA GLY A 356 -12.74 -16.95 5.59
C GLY A 356 -13.72 -16.39 4.57
N VAL A 357 -13.20 -15.88 3.46
CA VAL A 357 -14.03 -15.38 2.36
C VAL A 357 -14.74 -16.55 1.69
N ASN A 358 -16.05 -16.43 1.47
CA ASN A 358 -16.86 -17.38 0.69
C ASN A 358 -16.66 -18.86 1.09
N GLY A 359 -16.82 -19.21 2.37
CA GLY A 359 -16.81 -20.60 2.85
C GLY A 359 -15.43 -21.25 2.97
N CYS A 360 -14.36 -20.47 3.01
CA CYS A 360 -13.05 -20.97 3.41
C CYS A 360 -13.05 -21.45 4.87
N GLN A 361 -12.14 -22.36 5.18
CA GLN A 361 -11.97 -22.84 6.55
C GLN A 361 -11.70 -21.65 7.49
N LYS A 362 -12.48 -21.57 8.58
CA LYS A 362 -12.25 -20.61 9.64
C LYS A 362 -10.90 -20.88 10.32
N ASP A 363 -10.24 -19.83 10.70
CA ASP A 363 -9.08 -19.87 11.58
C ASP A 363 -9.31 -18.96 12.80
N TYR A 364 -8.37 -18.99 13.73
CA TYR A 364 -8.50 -18.28 14.99
C TYR A 364 -7.32 -17.32 15.15
N VAL A 365 -7.64 -16.11 15.56
CA VAL A 365 -6.68 -15.02 15.74
C VAL A 365 -6.81 -14.46 17.14
N CYS A 366 -5.71 -14.18 17.80
CA CYS A 366 -5.73 -13.44 19.05
C CYS A 366 -5.69 -11.94 18.81
N PHE A 367 -6.63 -11.23 19.38
CA PHE A 367 -6.57 -9.79 19.53
C PHE A 367 -6.28 -9.44 20.98
N GLN A 368 -5.36 -8.53 21.21
CA GLN A 368 -5.18 -7.84 22.49
C GLN A 368 -5.60 -6.39 22.31
N PHE A 369 -6.62 -5.95 23.04
CA PHE A 369 -7.12 -4.59 22.97
C PHE A 369 -6.70 -3.76 24.18
N LEU A 370 -6.25 -2.54 23.91
CA LEU A 370 -5.91 -1.54 24.91
C LEU A 370 -6.66 -0.25 24.60
N LYS A 371 -7.73 0.00 25.29
CA LYS A 371 -8.44 1.27 25.15
C LYS A 371 -7.69 2.38 25.85
N ARG A 372 -7.23 3.39 25.10
CA ARG A 372 -6.51 4.53 25.65
C ARG A 372 -7.39 5.76 25.83
N HIS A 373 -8.39 5.91 24.98
CA HIS A 373 -9.33 7.02 24.98
C HIS A 373 -10.67 6.61 24.39
N GLN A 374 -11.74 7.41 24.54
CA GLN A 374 -13.05 7.10 23.92
C GLN A 374 -12.95 6.96 22.40
N GLY A 375 -12.15 7.81 21.76
CA GLY A 375 -11.93 7.79 20.31
C GLY A 375 -10.71 7.00 19.83
N ILE A 376 -9.97 6.31 20.71
CA ILE A 376 -8.70 5.66 20.40
C ILE A 376 -8.66 4.27 21.00
N LEU A 377 -8.54 3.26 20.14
CA LEU A 377 -8.40 1.85 20.50
C LEU A 377 -7.07 1.35 19.94
N ARG A 378 -6.16 0.97 20.81
CA ARG A 378 -4.91 0.32 20.41
C ARG A 378 -5.09 -1.19 20.51
N TYR A 379 -4.48 -1.90 19.60
CA TYR A 379 -4.61 -3.35 19.55
C TYR A 379 -3.33 -4.03 19.04
N ARG A 380 -3.22 -5.31 19.32
CA ARG A 380 -2.30 -6.23 18.67
C ARG A 380 -3.10 -7.35 18.07
N LYS A 381 -2.69 -7.80 16.89
CA LYS A 381 -3.26 -8.93 16.19
C LYS A 381 -2.20 -10.03 16.11
N GLY A 382 -2.53 -11.21 16.59
CA GLY A 382 -1.68 -12.39 16.49
C GLY A 382 -1.79 -13.05 15.11
N GLN A 383 -0.91 -14.02 14.88
CA GLN A 383 -0.98 -14.87 13.69
C GLN A 383 -2.21 -15.77 13.72
N ALA A 384 -2.80 -16.03 12.57
CA ALA A 384 -3.93 -16.91 12.43
C ALA A 384 -3.51 -18.38 12.49
N VAL A 385 -4.22 -19.18 13.29
CA VAL A 385 -3.98 -20.62 13.45
C VAL A 385 -5.30 -21.41 13.36
N VAL A 386 -5.22 -22.68 13.03
CA VAL A 386 -6.40 -23.56 12.92
C VAL A 386 -6.95 -23.96 14.28
N SER A 387 -6.12 -23.99 15.31
CA SER A 387 -6.50 -24.36 16.67
C SER A 387 -7.32 -23.25 17.35
N GLU A 388 -8.39 -23.60 18.05
CA GLU A 388 -9.16 -22.64 18.87
C GLU A 388 -8.66 -22.53 20.33
N ASN A 389 -7.63 -23.28 20.69
CA ASN A 389 -7.11 -23.29 22.07
C ASN A 389 -6.49 -21.93 22.43
N PHE A 390 -7.00 -21.30 23.48
CA PHE A 390 -6.54 -19.99 23.94
C PHE A 390 -5.03 -19.93 24.18
N ALA A 391 -4.46 -20.94 24.83
CA ALA A 391 -3.03 -20.97 25.14
C ALA A 391 -2.16 -21.01 23.89
N THR A 392 -2.64 -21.61 22.81
CA THR A 392 -1.94 -21.63 21.52
C THR A 392 -2.16 -20.33 20.75
N VAL A 393 -3.42 -19.89 20.57
CA VAL A 393 -3.77 -18.74 19.74
C VAL A 393 -3.28 -17.43 20.34
N CYS A 394 -3.39 -17.29 21.67
CA CYS A 394 -3.02 -16.09 22.41
C CYS A 394 -1.69 -16.20 23.13
N SER A 395 -0.81 -17.14 22.73
CA SER A 395 0.57 -17.16 23.19
C SER A 395 1.31 -15.92 22.68
N TRP A 396 2.25 -15.43 23.46
CA TRP A 396 3.04 -14.25 23.08
C TRP A 396 3.80 -14.42 21.77
N ASN A 397 4.20 -15.65 21.44
CA ASN A 397 4.91 -15.98 20.21
C ASN A 397 4.06 -15.78 18.94
N MET A 398 2.73 -15.69 19.07
CA MET A 398 1.83 -15.48 17.95
C MET A 398 1.70 -14.01 17.55
N PHE A 399 2.13 -13.08 18.39
CA PHE A 399 2.10 -11.66 18.04
C PHE A 399 3.36 -11.28 17.28
N GLU A 400 3.18 -10.63 16.14
CA GLU A 400 4.29 -10.02 15.39
C GLU A 400 4.85 -8.82 16.17
N ASN A 401 6.12 -8.49 15.93
CA ASN A 401 6.80 -7.34 16.54
C ASN A 401 6.90 -7.40 18.08
N GLN A 402 7.13 -8.59 18.65
CA GLN A 402 7.33 -8.76 20.09
C GLN A 402 8.45 -7.86 20.64
N GLU A 403 9.55 -7.75 19.91
CA GLU A 403 10.74 -7.01 20.35
C GLU A 403 10.47 -5.51 20.59
N ASN A 404 9.55 -4.93 19.84
CA ASN A 404 9.28 -3.49 19.90
C ASN A 404 7.99 -3.12 20.64
N TRP A 405 7.20 -4.06 21.12
CA TRP A 405 5.92 -3.83 21.81
C TRP A 405 4.99 -2.85 21.07
N ILE A 406 4.98 -2.92 19.73
CA ILE A 406 4.20 -2.01 18.91
C ILE A 406 2.72 -2.42 18.94
N TYR A 407 1.87 -1.45 19.18
CA TYR A 407 0.43 -1.58 19.07
C TYR A 407 -0.06 -0.83 17.84
N ASP A 408 -0.84 -1.50 17.03
CA ASP A 408 -1.63 -0.88 15.98
C ASP A 408 -2.74 -0.03 16.59
N MET A 409 -3.37 0.82 15.79
CA MET A 409 -4.36 1.76 16.27
C MET A 409 -5.61 1.80 15.38
N MET A 410 -6.75 1.84 16.04
CA MET A 410 -8.03 2.23 15.44
C MET A 410 -8.47 3.57 16.04
N VAL A 411 -8.95 4.47 15.19
CA VAL A 411 -9.53 5.75 15.57
C VAL A 411 -11.01 5.76 15.28
N SER A 412 -11.81 6.42 16.13
CA SER A 412 -13.27 6.52 15.92
C SER A 412 -13.57 7.22 14.61
N LYS A 413 -14.46 6.67 13.78
CA LYS A 413 -14.90 7.28 12.51
C LYS A 413 -15.61 8.63 12.72
N SER A 414 -16.24 8.80 13.87
CA SER A 414 -16.89 10.04 14.30
C SER A 414 -16.42 10.38 15.72
N PRO A 415 -15.21 10.93 15.86
CA PRO A 415 -14.63 11.17 17.17
C PRO A 415 -15.34 12.32 17.91
N THR A 416 -15.45 12.20 19.22
CA THR A 416 -15.89 13.29 20.09
C THR A 416 -14.65 14.12 20.49
N PRO A 417 -14.61 15.43 20.21
CA PRO A 417 -13.48 16.27 20.58
C PRO A 417 -13.28 16.35 22.10
N VAL A 418 -12.02 16.29 22.51
CA VAL A 418 -11.59 16.40 23.91
C VAL A 418 -10.68 17.61 24.08
N LYS A 419 -10.49 18.04 25.34
CA LYS A 419 -9.55 19.11 25.63
C LYS A 419 -8.14 18.73 25.12
N CYS A 420 -7.52 19.65 24.40
CA CYS A 420 -6.15 19.48 23.93
C CYS A 420 -5.14 19.43 25.09
N PRO A 421 -4.06 18.65 24.98
CA PRO A 421 -3.08 18.53 26.07
C PRO A 421 -2.22 19.78 26.25
N PHE A 422 -2.22 20.67 25.30
CA PHE A 422 -1.59 21.98 25.43
C PHE A 422 -2.53 23.05 24.88
N ALA A 423 -2.53 24.18 25.52
CA ALA A 423 -3.27 25.36 25.11
C ALA A 423 -2.38 26.61 25.28
N GLY A 424 -2.69 27.66 24.55
CA GLY A 424 -1.93 28.91 24.53
C GLY A 424 -1.84 29.47 23.12
N LYS A 425 -1.13 30.59 22.97
CA LYS A 425 -0.81 31.22 21.69
C LYS A 425 0.69 31.11 21.45
N PHE A 426 1.07 30.53 20.35
CA PHE A 426 2.46 30.19 20.03
C PHE A 426 2.88 30.72 18.66
N LYS A 427 4.06 31.32 18.60
CA LYS A 427 4.82 31.42 17.34
C LYS A 427 5.61 30.14 17.16
N PHE A 428 5.82 29.73 15.92
CA PHE A 428 6.59 28.53 15.68
C PHE A 428 7.63 28.67 14.57
N GLU A 429 8.70 27.91 14.73
CA GLU A 429 9.67 27.62 13.68
C GLU A 429 9.40 26.18 13.18
N GLN A 430 9.42 26.02 11.86
CA GLN A 430 9.11 24.76 11.19
C GLN A 430 10.36 24.11 10.63
N ARG A 431 10.42 22.77 10.70
CA ARG A 431 11.38 21.93 9.97
C ARG A 431 10.64 20.77 9.30
N GLY A 432 11.15 20.32 8.16
CA GLY A 432 10.54 19.28 7.36
C GLY A 432 9.66 19.82 6.25
N ASP A 433 8.63 19.11 5.85
CA ASP A 433 7.74 19.50 4.78
C ASP A 433 6.99 20.78 5.14
N ILE A 434 6.85 21.66 4.17
CA ILE A 434 6.11 22.91 4.34
C ILE A 434 4.67 22.55 4.66
N LEU A 435 4.15 23.01 5.80
CA LEU A 435 2.73 23.00 6.08
C LEU A 435 2.07 23.81 4.97
N PHE A 436 1.47 23.16 4.06
CA PHE A 436 0.83 23.57 2.81
C PHE A 436 0.57 25.07 2.66
N GLU A 437 1.52 25.81 2.10
CA GLU A 437 1.44 27.25 1.88
C GLU A 437 0.24 27.69 1.02
N ASN A 438 -0.36 26.79 0.25
CA ASN A 438 -1.40 27.08 -0.74
C ASN A 438 -2.72 26.31 -0.51
N ARG A 439 -2.97 25.80 0.69
CA ARG A 439 -4.23 25.14 0.97
C ARG A 439 -5.28 26.12 1.45
N THR A 440 -6.33 26.19 0.69
CA THR A 440 -7.62 26.65 1.16
C THR A 440 -8.44 25.44 1.63
N ARG A 441 -9.16 25.62 2.73
CA ARG A 441 -10.18 24.72 3.20
C ARG A 441 -11.13 24.36 2.05
N GLY A 442 -11.27 23.08 1.73
CA GLY A 442 -12.12 22.62 0.63
C GLY A 442 -11.50 22.57 -0.76
N GLY A 443 -10.19 22.75 -0.92
CA GLY A 443 -9.50 22.54 -2.19
C GLY A 443 -9.64 23.67 -3.22
N VAL A 444 -10.22 24.79 -2.84
CA VAL A 444 -10.32 25.99 -3.67
C VAL A 444 -9.23 26.98 -3.25
N THR A 445 -8.28 27.27 -4.14
CA THR A 445 -7.31 28.34 -3.94
C THR A 445 -8.00 29.68 -4.08
N SER A 446 -8.33 30.33 -2.98
CA SER A 446 -8.72 31.75 -3.01
C SER A 446 -7.47 32.60 -3.02
N PRO A 447 -7.24 33.46 -4.02
CA PRO A 447 -6.13 34.38 -3.99
C PRO A 447 -6.34 35.31 -2.80
N ARG A 448 -5.39 35.31 -1.85
CA ARG A 448 -5.39 36.32 -0.78
C ARG A 448 -5.26 37.69 -1.41
N PRO A 449 -6.05 38.68 -0.99
CA PRO A 449 -5.92 40.03 -1.53
C PRO A 449 -4.48 40.55 -1.34
N ASN A 450 -3.96 41.29 -2.31
CA ASN A 450 -2.67 41.97 -2.25
C ASN A 450 -2.68 43.03 -1.13
N ILE A 451 -2.37 42.60 0.08
CA ILE A 451 -2.28 43.47 1.25
C ILE A 451 -0.81 43.70 1.55
N TYR A 452 -0.45 44.93 1.87
CA TYR A 452 0.91 45.27 2.29
C TYR A 452 1.22 44.56 3.61
N CYS A 453 2.08 43.54 3.51
CA CYS A 453 2.46 42.70 4.63
C CYS A 453 3.69 43.30 5.32
N LYS A 454 3.52 43.86 6.52
CA LYS A 454 4.63 44.39 7.32
C LYS A 454 5.48 43.27 7.92
N GLN A 455 4.85 42.18 8.34
CA GLN A 455 5.52 41.04 8.94
C GLN A 455 4.73 39.76 8.68
N ARG A 456 5.42 38.70 8.30
CA ARG A 456 4.86 37.35 8.23
C ARG A 456 5.16 36.62 9.53
N VAL A 457 4.16 35.97 10.11
CA VAL A 457 4.27 35.23 11.36
C VAL A 457 3.58 33.88 11.19
N SER A 458 4.20 32.84 11.71
CA SER A 458 3.59 31.52 11.82
C SER A 458 2.99 31.37 13.21
N ASP A 459 1.70 31.07 13.29
CA ASP A 459 0.93 31.04 14.52
C ASP A 459 0.24 29.70 14.73
N LEU A 460 0.26 29.21 15.97
CA LEU A 460 -0.51 28.07 16.44
C LEU A 460 -1.25 28.46 17.71
N SER A 461 -2.53 28.21 17.74
CA SER A 461 -3.38 28.55 18.88
C SER A 461 -4.31 27.41 19.27
N ALA A 462 -4.54 27.25 20.55
CA ALA A 462 -5.52 26.32 21.12
C ALA A 462 -6.29 27.03 22.25
N CYS A 463 -6.86 28.18 21.95
CA CYS A 463 -7.50 29.09 22.95
C CYS A 463 -9.02 29.05 22.90
N GLY A 464 -9.65 28.86 21.77
CA GLY A 464 -11.09 28.94 21.60
C GLY A 464 -11.87 27.99 22.51
N ASP A 465 -12.27 26.87 22.02
CA ASP A 465 -12.98 25.84 22.80
C ASP A 465 -12.05 24.90 23.59
N GLN A 466 -10.73 25.11 23.51
CA GLN A 466 -9.67 24.27 24.08
C GLN A 466 -9.66 22.82 23.56
N LYS A 467 -10.49 22.52 22.57
CA LYS A 467 -10.58 21.19 21.92
C LYS A 467 -10.03 21.21 20.52
N THR A 468 -9.72 22.40 20.00
CA THR A 468 -9.28 22.62 18.64
C THR A 468 -7.94 23.34 18.62
N ILE A 469 -7.02 22.84 17.82
CA ILE A 469 -5.75 23.50 17.50
C ILE A 469 -5.91 24.16 16.14
N THR A 470 -5.69 25.47 16.09
CA THR A 470 -5.64 26.25 14.85
C THR A 470 -4.21 26.53 14.47
N ILE A 471 -3.86 26.38 13.20
CA ILE A 471 -2.52 26.61 12.69
C ILE A 471 -2.60 27.51 11.46
N THR A 472 -1.85 28.61 11.48
CA THR A 472 -1.72 29.54 10.35
C THR A 472 -0.24 29.71 10.03
N PRO A 473 0.30 28.94 9.06
CA PRO A 473 1.69 29.06 8.68
C PRO A 473 1.92 30.26 7.78
N ASN A 474 2.24 31.39 8.11
CA ASN A 474 2.44 32.62 7.33
C ASN A 474 1.22 33.54 7.26
N TYR A 475 0.69 33.97 8.38
CA TYR A 475 -0.25 35.08 8.33
C TYR A 475 0.46 36.44 8.24
N CYS A 476 -0.23 37.41 7.65
CA CYS A 476 0.30 38.74 7.38
C CYS A 476 -0.21 39.73 8.42
N ILE A 477 0.67 40.31 9.22
CA ILE A 477 0.34 41.46 10.04
C ILE A 477 0.34 42.69 9.14
N SER A 478 -0.82 43.27 8.88
CA SER A 478 -0.99 44.52 8.16
C SER A 478 -1.19 45.70 9.12
N VAL A 479 -0.90 46.90 8.66
CA VAL A 479 -1.19 48.13 9.36
C VAL A 479 -2.11 49.01 8.51
N ASP A 480 -3.04 49.71 9.12
CA ASP A 480 -3.86 50.71 8.46
C ASP A 480 -3.04 51.96 8.10
N GLN A 481 -3.67 52.93 7.45
CA GLN A 481 -3.04 54.20 7.08
C GLN A 481 -2.50 55.02 8.28
N LEU A 482 -2.96 54.68 9.48
CA LEU A 482 -2.56 55.33 10.74
C LEU A 482 -1.49 54.52 11.50
N GLY A 483 -1.01 53.40 10.92
CA GLY A 483 -0.03 52.52 11.52
C GLY A 483 -0.58 51.60 12.63
N LYS A 484 -1.91 51.53 12.79
CA LYS A 484 -2.54 50.56 13.70
C LYS A 484 -2.50 49.18 13.09
N PRO A 485 -2.15 48.14 13.86
CA PRO A 485 -2.26 46.77 13.39
C PRO A 485 -3.71 46.47 12.98
N VAL A 486 -3.91 46.06 11.77
CA VAL A 486 -5.19 45.53 11.30
C VAL A 486 -5.00 44.03 11.19
N ASP A 487 -5.58 43.32 12.14
CA ASP A 487 -5.58 41.87 12.09
C ASP A 487 -6.53 41.43 10.99
N ILE A 488 -5.97 41.08 9.84
CA ILE A 488 -6.73 40.42 8.82
C ILE A 488 -6.61 38.90 9.10
N TYR A 489 -7.31 38.48 10.12
CA TYR A 489 -7.53 37.05 10.35
C TYR A 489 -8.52 36.55 9.31
N GLY A 490 -8.01 35.91 8.29
CA GLY A 490 -8.76 34.94 7.54
C GLY A 490 -9.04 33.70 8.42
N GLU A 491 -9.86 32.80 7.95
CA GLU A 491 -9.99 31.49 8.57
C GLU A 491 -8.61 30.81 8.68
N PRO A 492 -8.32 30.10 9.79
CA PRO A 492 -7.05 29.40 9.97
C PRO A 492 -6.86 28.36 8.84
N ASP A 493 -5.62 28.18 8.40
CA ASP A 493 -5.30 27.21 7.34
C ASP A 493 -5.56 25.77 7.80
N TYR A 494 -5.44 25.51 9.10
CA TYR A 494 -5.77 24.23 9.74
C TYR A 494 -6.58 24.43 11.00
N GLU A 495 -7.59 23.59 11.14
CA GLU A 495 -8.43 23.52 12.32
C GLU A 495 -8.61 22.08 12.74
N MET A 496 -7.78 21.63 13.67
CA MET A 496 -7.67 20.25 14.07
C MET A 496 -8.27 20.01 15.43
N GLN A 497 -9.29 19.18 15.52
CA GLN A 497 -9.91 18.78 16.78
C GLN A 497 -9.06 17.74 17.50
N CYS A 498 -8.77 17.93 18.78
CA CYS A 498 -8.10 16.95 19.62
C CYS A 498 -9.08 15.81 19.96
N ILE A 499 -8.72 14.57 19.68
CA ILE A 499 -9.60 13.41 19.92
C ILE A 499 -9.09 12.46 20.99
N GLY A 500 -7.84 12.60 21.40
CA GLY A 500 -7.26 11.87 22.51
C GLY A 500 -5.75 12.03 22.59
N TYR A 501 -5.23 11.91 23.81
CA TYR A 501 -3.81 12.01 24.08
C TYR A 501 -3.44 11.06 25.24
N TRP A 502 -2.18 10.63 25.27
CA TRP A 502 -1.65 9.74 26.31
C TRP A 502 -0.12 9.83 26.38
N ARG A 503 0.43 9.33 27.47
CA ARG A 503 1.88 9.15 27.62
C ARG A 503 2.24 7.67 27.61
N GLU A 504 3.27 7.33 26.87
CA GLU A 504 3.80 5.97 26.78
C GLU A 504 5.28 6.00 26.46
N ASN A 505 6.08 5.16 27.11
CA ASN A 505 7.53 5.10 26.89
C ASN A 505 8.21 6.47 26.96
N LEU A 506 7.87 7.27 27.98
CA LEU A 506 8.38 8.64 28.23
C LEU A 506 8.03 9.67 27.15
N ARG A 507 7.21 9.33 26.18
CA ARG A 507 6.73 10.25 25.11
C ARG A 507 5.25 10.54 25.28
N SER A 508 4.88 11.74 24.91
CA SER A 508 3.49 12.20 24.90
C SER A 508 2.96 12.20 23.48
N TYR A 509 1.79 11.62 23.29
CA TYR A 509 1.13 11.43 22.00
C TYR A 509 -0.22 12.12 21.99
N LEU A 510 -0.57 12.75 20.87
CA LEU A 510 -1.87 13.36 20.62
C LEU A 510 -2.37 12.91 19.24
N ILE A 511 -3.65 12.59 19.15
CA ILE A 511 -4.32 12.40 17.86
C ILE A 511 -5.27 13.56 17.64
N THR A 512 -5.18 14.17 16.45
CA THR A 512 -6.09 15.20 15.99
C THR A 512 -6.91 14.73 14.81
N TYR A 513 -8.07 15.35 14.62
CA TYR A 513 -9.01 15.09 13.54
C TYR A 513 -9.39 16.38 12.84
N ASP A 514 -9.23 16.43 11.53
CA ASP A 514 -9.69 17.51 10.66
C ASP A 514 -10.56 16.89 9.55
N PRO A 515 -11.89 17.10 9.57
CA PRO A 515 -12.78 16.50 8.58
C PRO A 515 -12.57 17.04 7.16
N VAL A 516 -11.93 18.19 7.03
CA VAL A 516 -11.73 18.91 5.77
C VAL A 516 -10.36 18.61 5.14
N ASP A 517 -9.42 18.03 5.88
CA ASP A 517 -8.11 17.66 5.33
C ASP A 517 -8.26 16.56 4.28
N ALA A 518 -7.96 16.90 3.03
CA ALA A 518 -8.09 16.01 1.89
C ALA A 518 -7.04 14.88 1.86
N TYR A 519 -5.91 15.01 2.58
CA TYR A 519 -4.84 14.00 2.58
C TYR A 519 -5.02 12.99 3.70
N SER A 520 -5.24 13.46 4.91
CA SER A 520 -5.47 12.60 6.06
C SER A 520 -6.29 13.34 7.10
N ARG A 521 -7.48 12.84 7.37
CA ARG A 521 -8.34 13.39 8.40
C ARG A 521 -7.77 13.27 9.81
N TYR A 522 -6.88 12.31 10.02
CA TYR A 522 -6.29 12.06 11.33
C TYR A 522 -4.78 12.31 11.27
N ARG A 523 -4.25 12.91 12.34
CA ARG A 523 -2.83 13.17 12.48
C ARG A 523 -2.34 12.72 13.84
N CYS A 524 -1.18 12.08 13.90
CA CYS A 524 -0.52 11.71 15.13
C CYS A 524 0.60 12.70 15.43
N TRP A 525 0.63 13.19 16.67
CA TRP A 525 1.61 14.13 17.16
C TRP A 525 2.40 13.49 18.30
N VAL A 526 3.72 13.72 18.29
CA VAL A 526 4.59 13.51 19.45
C VAL A 526 4.93 14.89 19.99
N TYR A 527 4.68 15.15 21.27
CA TYR A 527 4.88 16.46 21.84
C TYR A 527 5.62 16.39 23.18
N GLN A 528 6.41 17.42 23.48
CA GLN A 528 7.13 17.56 24.73
C GLN A 528 7.34 19.03 25.09
N ARG A 529 7.17 19.37 26.37
CA ARG A 529 7.56 20.67 26.89
C ARG A 529 9.08 20.71 27.00
N THR A 530 9.73 21.66 26.35
CA THR A 530 11.19 21.80 26.32
C THR A 530 11.69 22.90 27.25
N ASP A 531 10.82 23.90 27.60
CA ASP A 531 11.15 24.99 28.48
C ASP A 531 9.84 25.53 29.10
N GLN A 532 9.91 26.51 30.00
CA GLN A 532 8.73 27.10 30.66
C GLN A 532 7.69 27.62 29.66
N ASN A 533 8.14 28.21 28.55
CA ASN A 533 7.31 28.80 27.51
C ASN A 533 7.51 28.13 26.11
N LYS A 534 8.08 26.92 26.05
CA LYS A 534 8.37 26.25 24.80
C LYS A 534 7.87 24.83 24.79
N ILE A 535 7.28 24.46 23.66
CA ILE A 535 6.84 23.10 23.36
C ILE A 535 7.43 22.70 22.01
N ALA A 536 8.01 21.52 21.93
CA ALA A 536 8.37 20.91 20.65
C ALA A 536 7.31 19.89 20.27
N VAL A 537 6.89 19.90 19.02
CA VAL A 537 5.90 18.96 18.49
C VAL A 537 6.36 18.43 17.14
N SER A 538 6.08 17.19 16.88
CA SER A 538 6.30 16.53 15.60
C SER A 538 5.00 15.88 15.13
N MET A 539 4.64 16.04 13.86
CA MET A 539 3.39 15.57 13.29
C MET A 539 3.66 14.58 12.15
N SER A 540 2.95 13.46 12.15
CA SER A 540 2.91 12.48 11.06
C SER A 540 1.80 12.79 10.05
N VAL A 541 1.86 12.15 8.87
CA VAL A 541 0.81 12.31 7.83
C VAL A 541 -0.51 11.65 8.23
N GLY A 542 -0.47 10.60 9.02
CA GLY A 542 -1.65 9.82 9.42
C GLY A 542 -1.84 9.73 10.92
N ALA A 543 -2.80 8.95 11.35
CA ALA A 543 -3.10 8.73 12.78
C ALA A 543 -2.04 7.88 13.50
N PHE A 544 -1.04 7.36 12.82
CA PHE A 544 -0.01 6.51 13.40
C PHE A 544 1.28 7.29 13.67
N CYS A 545 1.75 7.27 14.91
CA CYS A 545 3.09 7.72 15.27
C CYS A 545 4.08 6.55 15.24
N HIS A 546 5.13 6.69 14.46
CA HIS A 546 6.18 5.67 14.40
C HIS A 546 6.94 5.58 15.73
N VAL A 547 7.41 4.39 16.10
CA VAL A 547 8.12 4.20 17.38
C VAL A 547 9.42 5.00 17.49
N THR A 548 10.05 5.32 16.36
CA THR A 548 11.24 6.16 16.31
C THR A 548 10.95 7.66 16.35
N GLN A 549 9.68 8.06 16.10
CA GLN A 549 9.29 9.46 16.07
C GLN A 549 9.48 10.10 17.44
N THR A 550 10.17 11.23 17.47
CA THR A 550 10.36 12.10 18.64
C THR A 550 9.67 13.44 18.41
N GLU A 551 9.60 14.28 19.40
CA GLU A 551 9.05 15.64 19.29
C GLU A 551 9.80 16.57 18.33
N ARG A 552 10.98 16.14 17.84
CA ARG A 552 11.84 16.89 16.90
C ARG A 552 11.95 16.24 15.53
N SER A 553 11.38 15.07 15.36
CA SER A 553 11.38 14.35 14.09
C SER A 553 10.62 15.12 13.01
N HIS A 554 11.18 15.21 11.81
CA HIS A 554 10.64 16.03 10.73
C HIS A 554 10.79 15.38 9.34
N SER A 555 11.16 14.11 9.28
CA SER A 555 11.33 13.38 8.03
C SER A 555 10.53 12.07 8.02
N SER A 556 10.18 11.58 6.83
CA SER A 556 9.47 10.33 6.64
C SER A 556 10.24 9.11 7.17
N HIS A 557 11.57 9.15 7.16
CA HIS A 557 12.42 8.10 7.73
C HIS A 557 12.28 7.99 9.26
N GLU A 558 11.93 9.09 9.91
CA GLU A 558 11.67 9.15 11.34
C GLU A 558 10.19 8.94 11.68
N GLY A 559 9.35 8.70 10.66
CA GLY A 559 7.91 8.57 10.80
C GLY A 559 7.15 9.88 10.95
N ALA A 560 7.80 11.02 10.68
CA ALA A 560 7.23 12.35 10.78
C ALA A 560 7.19 13.05 9.42
N GLN A 561 6.35 14.07 9.31
CA GLN A 561 6.29 14.97 8.16
C GLN A 561 6.93 16.32 8.51
N VAL A 562 6.60 16.83 9.68
CA VAL A 562 7.00 18.17 10.10
C VAL A 562 7.23 18.21 11.61
N SER A 563 8.17 19.05 12.04
CA SER A 563 8.30 19.45 13.45
C SER A 563 8.15 20.94 13.61
N LEU A 564 7.50 21.34 14.70
CA LEU A 564 7.28 22.74 15.07
C LEU A 564 7.91 22.98 16.45
N ALA A 565 8.76 24.01 16.53
CA ALA A 565 9.27 24.54 17.79
C ALA A 565 8.39 25.71 18.20
N LEU A 566 7.49 25.46 19.13
CA LEU A 566 6.51 26.43 19.60
C LEU A 566 7.11 27.30 20.71
N THR A 567 6.90 28.61 20.64
CA THR A 567 7.27 29.56 21.67
C THR A 567 6.05 30.44 22.01
N GLU A 568 5.62 30.45 23.28
CA GLU A 568 4.54 31.29 23.75
C GLU A 568 4.91 32.79 23.59
N TYR A 569 4.01 33.60 23.06
CA TYR A 569 4.32 35.00 22.76
C TYR A 569 3.40 36.02 23.43
N GLU A 570 2.26 35.65 24.00
CA GLU A 570 1.36 36.56 24.71
C GLU A 570 1.22 36.15 26.17
N ARG A 571 1.61 37.04 27.10
CA ARG A 571 1.48 36.83 28.55
C ARG A 571 0.68 37.92 29.26
N GLU A 572 0.62 39.15 28.74
CA GLU A 572 -0.03 40.26 29.38
C GLU A 572 -1.51 40.31 28.98
N ALA A 573 -2.41 40.35 29.97
CA ALA A 573 -3.86 40.39 29.79
C ALA A 573 -4.42 39.26 28.93
N ASP A 574 -3.82 38.08 29.00
CA ASP A 574 -4.15 36.96 28.12
C ASP A 574 -5.21 36.06 28.74
N ASP A 575 -6.37 35.96 28.09
CA ASP A 575 -7.44 35.04 28.46
C ASP A 575 -7.08 33.57 28.16
N CYS A 576 -5.93 33.31 27.56
CA CYS A 576 -5.45 32.00 27.12
C CYS A 576 -4.01 31.69 27.60
N PRO A 577 -3.81 31.52 28.93
CA PRO A 577 -2.50 31.17 29.43
C PRO A 577 -2.06 29.78 28.95
N MET A 578 -0.76 29.60 28.75
CA MET A 578 -0.19 28.32 28.37
C MET A 578 -0.54 27.23 29.39
N GLN A 579 -1.19 26.19 28.92
CA GLN A 579 -1.47 24.96 29.66
C GLN A 579 -0.71 23.81 29.00
N TYR A 580 -0.25 22.86 29.82
CA TYR A 580 0.44 21.68 29.33
C TYR A 580 0.12 20.47 30.19
N ASP A 581 -0.32 19.40 29.55
CA ASP A 581 -0.55 18.08 30.13
C ASP A 581 0.31 17.06 29.33
N ASP A 582 1.14 16.31 30.03
CA ASP A 582 2.02 15.32 29.42
C ASP A 582 1.30 13.98 29.10
N GLY A 583 0.01 13.88 29.40
CA GLY A 583 -0.81 12.68 29.18
C GLY A 583 -0.60 11.57 30.22
N SER A 584 0.15 11.81 31.28
CA SER A 584 0.37 10.81 32.34
C SER A 584 -0.87 10.58 33.21
N GLN A 585 -1.78 11.55 33.28
CA GLN A 585 -3.04 11.45 34.02
C GLN A 585 -4.24 10.98 33.18
N SER A 586 -3.98 10.28 32.08
CA SER A 586 -5.04 9.82 31.18
C SER A 586 -6.10 8.97 31.88
N MET A 587 -7.32 9.09 31.42
CA MET A 587 -8.65 8.55 31.77
C MET A 587 -8.81 7.34 32.69
N SER A 588 -7.77 6.51 32.92
CA SER A 588 -7.83 5.40 33.88
C SER A 588 -8.13 5.87 35.31
N THR A 589 -7.73 7.09 35.66
CA THR A 589 -7.96 7.71 36.97
C THR A 589 -9.38 8.27 37.11
N ILE A 590 -10.01 8.69 36.01
CA ILE A 590 -11.38 9.28 36.05
C ILE A 590 -12.44 8.18 36.10
N GLU A 591 -12.25 7.08 35.37
CA GLU A 591 -13.13 5.91 35.45
C GLU A 591 -13.02 5.20 36.81
N ASN A 592 -11.82 5.08 37.37
CA ASN A 592 -11.62 4.53 38.70
C ASN A 592 -12.24 5.42 39.80
N ARG A 593 -12.25 6.74 39.66
CA ARG A 593 -12.94 7.63 40.61
C ARG A 593 -14.46 7.53 40.53
N ARG A 594 -15.06 7.30 39.34
CA ARG A 594 -16.49 7.08 39.20
C ARG A 594 -16.95 5.73 39.72
N ILE A 595 -16.13 4.69 39.56
CA ILE A 595 -16.42 3.32 40.07
C ILE A 595 -16.35 3.30 41.61
N VAL A 596 -15.41 4.01 42.22
CA VAL A 596 -15.25 4.10 43.68
C VAL A 596 -16.38 4.88 44.32
N SER A 597 -17.04 5.80 43.62
CA SER A 597 -18.16 6.58 44.19
C SER A 597 -19.52 5.85 44.16
N ASN A 598 -19.66 4.75 43.44
CA ASN A 598 -20.94 4.03 43.24
C ASN A 598 -20.99 2.60 43.79
N ALA A 599 -19.92 2.05 44.29
CA ALA A 599 -19.91 0.70 44.86
C ALA A 599 -18.93 0.63 46.04
N GLY A 600 -19.45 0.51 47.22
CA GLY A 600 -18.68 0.29 48.47
C GLY A 600 -18.00 -1.08 48.57
N SER A 601 -17.38 -1.55 47.51
CA SER A 601 -16.53 -2.75 47.52
C SER A 601 -15.36 -2.60 46.54
N THR A 602 -14.20 -2.60 47.09
CA THR A 602 -12.90 -2.46 46.45
C THR A 602 -12.59 -3.75 45.64
N ILE A 603 -12.74 -3.70 44.32
CA ILE A 603 -12.08 -4.70 43.46
C ILE A 603 -10.81 -4.05 42.94
N TYR A 604 -9.68 -4.48 43.47
CA TYR A 604 -8.37 -4.19 42.91
C TYR A 604 -8.25 -4.93 41.57
N MET A 605 -8.38 -4.22 40.49
CA MET A 605 -7.82 -4.68 39.24
C MET A 605 -6.31 -4.44 39.34
N ALA A 606 -5.58 -5.48 39.67
CA ALA A 606 -4.13 -5.47 39.64
C ALA A 606 -3.69 -5.06 38.24
N GLY A 607 -3.01 -3.92 38.13
CA GLY A 607 -2.24 -3.61 36.94
C GLY A 607 -1.28 -4.79 36.71
N GLU A 608 -1.37 -5.43 35.52
CA GLU A 608 -0.37 -6.42 35.15
C GLU A 608 0.99 -5.73 35.20
N ARG A 609 1.79 -6.09 36.18
CA ARG A 609 3.22 -5.78 36.18
C ARG A 609 3.79 -6.45 34.93
N LEU A 610 4.59 -5.72 34.19
CA LEU A 610 5.49 -6.31 33.21
C LEU A 610 6.21 -7.50 33.88
N PRO A 611 6.32 -8.66 33.25
CA PRO A 611 7.14 -9.73 33.80
C PRO A 611 8.56 -9.17 33.91
N ASP A 612 9.11 -9.21 35.12
CA ASP A 612 10.52 -8.95 35.37
C ASP A 612 11.34 -9.89 34.49
N GLN A 613 12.35 -9.35 33.86
CA GLN A 613 13.32 -10.09 33.09
C GLN A 613 13.96 -11.13 34.01
N ALA A 614 13.80 -12.39 33.72
CA ALA A 614 14.62 -13.51 34.14
C ALA A 614 14.86 -14.40 32.91
#